data_de67a4f24dc8f5df87936eee3604008b
#
_entry.id   de67a4f24dc8f5df87936eee3604008b
#
_cell.length_a   1.000
_cell.length_b   1.000
_cell.length_c   1.000
_cell.angle_alpha   90.00
_cell.angle_beta   90.00
_cell.angle_gamma   90.00
#
_symmetry.space_group_name_H-M   'P 1'
#
loop_
_entity.id
_entity.type
_entity.pdbx_description
1 polymer ?
#
loop_
_entity_poly.entity_id
_entity_poly.type
_entity_poly.pdbx_seq_one_letter_code
_entity_poly.pdbx_strand_id
1 'polypeptide(L)'
;MQYRKLTELKKLEGNPRLIRDKQFKTLCDSIRDNPKYFEARPLILSNRTGELVIIAGNQRYEAAKVVKLKEVPTYLMEGITEEKEREITIRDNTNQGEWDMDLLSGQWSDLPLADWGVDLPEDWLKETVEPEEESEFY
;
A
#
# COMPACT_ATOMS: atom_id res chain seq x y z
N MET A 1 -12.77 8.36 9.94
CA MET A 1 -12.51 8.67 8.54
C MET A 1 -12.73 10.16 8.34
N GLN A 2 -11.81 10.80 7.65
CA GLN A 2 -11.89 12.24 7.46
C GLN A 2 -11.44 12.56 6.04
N TYR A 3 -12.18 13.44 5.36
CA TYR A 3 -11.75 13.91 4.04
C TYR A 3 -10.64 14.94 4.21
N ARG A 4 -9.63 14.84 3.34
CA ARG A 4 -8.51 15.78 3.31
C ARG A 4 -8.19 16.15 1.89
N LYS A 5 -7.62 17.34 1.70
CA LYS A 5 -7.24 17.77 0.36
C LYS A 5 -6.04 16.96 -0.11
N LEU A 6 -6.01 16.66 -1.41
CA LEU A 6 -4.89 15.93 -1.97
C LEU A 6 -3.56 16.64 -1.73
N THR A 7 -3.58 17.95 -1.73
CA THR A 7 -2.36 18.73 -1.55
C THR A 7 -1.78 18.64 -0.14
N GLU A 8 -2.56 18.13 0.82
CA GLU A 8 -2.07 17.97 2.19
C GLU A 8 -1.33 16.66 2.38
N LEU A 9 -1.36 15.78 1.41
CA LEU A 9 -0.87 14.41 1.57
C LEU A 9 0.45 14.21 0.83
N LYS A 10 1.26 13.28 1.33
CA LYS A 10 2.54 12.96 0.72
C LYS A 10 2.58 11.47 0.40
N LYS A 11 3.03 11.13 -0.79
CA LYS A 11 3.14 9.73 -1.18
C LYS A 11 4.28 9.06 -0.43
N LEU A 12 4.16 7.77 -0.20
CA LEU A 12 5.23 6.99 0.41
C LEU A 12 6.31 6.74 -0.63
N GLU A 13 7.53 7.14 -0.31
CA GLU A 13 8.65 6.89 -1.20
C GLU A 13 9.08 5.43 -1.06
N GLY A 14 9.52 4.85 -2.16
CA GLY A 14 9.98 3.47 -2.13
C GLY A 14 8.86 2.46 -1.91
N ASN A 15 7.63 2.82 -2.24
CA ASN A 15 6.50 1.91 -2.11
C ASN A 15 6.70 0.73 -3.07
N PRO A 16 6.74 -0.52 -2.55
CA PRO A 16 7.05 -1.67 -3.40
C PRO A 16 5.89 -2.16 -4.26
N ARG A 17 4.74 -1.48 -4.20
CA ARG A 17 3.59 -1.90 -4.99
C ARG A 17 3.75 -1.49 -6.45
N LEU A 18 3.35 -2.39 -7.34
CA LEU A 18 3.36 -2.13 -8.77
C LEU A 18 1.95 -2.42 -9.31
N ILE A 19 1.41 -1.52 -10.13
CA ILE A 19 0.11 -1.72 -10.72
C ILE A 19 0.22 -1.48 -12.22
N ARG A 20 -0.42 -2.34 -12.99
CA ARG A 20 -0.36 -2.23 -14.45
C ARG A 20 -1.35 -1.18 -14.95
N ASP A 21 -1.09 -0.63 -16.13
CA ASP A 21 -1.90 0.44 -16.70
C ASP A 21 -3.38 0.09 -16.75
N LYS A 22 -3.68 -1.14 -17.14
CA LYS A 22 -5.07 -1.55 -17.25
C LYS A 22 -5.75 -1.55 -15.88
N GLN A 23 -5.05 -2.04 -14.88
CA GLN A 23 -5.59 -2.06 -13.53
C GLN A 23 -5.74 -0.65 -12.99
N PHE A 24 -4.81 0.22 -13.32
CA PHE A 24 -4.88 1.60 -12.88
C PHE A 24 -6.08 2.32 -13.52
N LYS A 25 -6.33 2.07 -14.80
CA LYS A 25 -7.48 2.67 -15.47
C LYS A 25 -8.78 2.19 -14.82
N THR A 26 -8.86 0.91 -14.52
CA THR A 26 -10.03 0.36 -13.83
C THR A 26 -10.22 1.02 -12.47
N LEU A 27 -9.13 1.26 -11.76
CA LEU A 27 -9.20 1.93 -10.47
C LEU A 27 -9.70 3.37 -10.62
N CYS A 28 -9.23 4.09 -11.63
CA CYS A 28 -9.70 5.45 -11.89
C CYS A 28 -11.20 5.46 -12.16
N ASP A 29 -11.67 4.52 -12.99
CA ASP A 29 -13.09 4.44 -13.30
C ASP A 29 -13.90 4.14 -12.05
N SER A 30 -13.41 3.26 -11.20
CA SER A 30 -14.11 2.91 -9.97
C SER A 30 -14.22 4.11 -9.03
N ILE A 31 -13.16 4.87 -8.88
CA ILE A 31 -13.18 6.02 -7.99
C ILE A 31 -14.12 7.09 -8.53
N ARG A 32 -14.10 7.31 -9.84
CA ARG A 32 -14.96 8.31 -10.44
C ARG A 32 -16.43 7.94 -10.33
N ASP A 33 -16.74 6.66 -10.58
CA ASP A 33 -18.13 6.23 -10.68
C ASP A 33 -18.73 5.80 -9.35
N ASN A 34 -17.87 5.45 -8.38
CA ASN A 34 -18.33 4.92 -7.10
C ASN A 34 -17.62 5.59 -5.92
N PRO A 35 -17.84 6.90 -5.71
CA PRO A 35 -17.10 7.59 -4.65
C PRO A 35 -17.38 7.05 -3.25
N LYS A 36 -18.56 6.49 -3.02
CA LYS A 36 -18.83 5.91 -1.70
C LYS A 36 -18.04 4.65 -1.46
N TYR A 37 -17.70 3.93 -2.51
CA TYR A 37 -16.85 2.76 -2.35
C TYR A 37 -15.43 3.18 -1.93
N PHE A 38 -14.99 4.34 -2.41
CA PHE A 38 -13.72 4.89 -1.98
C PHE A 38 -13.73 5.15 -0.48
N GLU A 39 -14.85 5.62 0.06
CA GLU A 39 -14.95 5.84 1.50
C GLU A 39 -14.79 4.55 2.29
N ALA A 40 -15.20 3.44 1.72
CA ALA A 40 -15.05 2.16 2.39
C ALA A 40 -13.58 1.70 2.39
N ARG A 41 -12.75 2.27 1.53
CA ARG A 41 -11.33 1.94 1.45
C ARG A 41 -10.51 3.22 1.44
N PRO A 42 -10.51 3.96 2.54
CA PRO A 42 -9.83 5.26 2.56
C PRO A 42 -8.32 5.10 2.49
N LEU A 43 -7.65 6.18 2.17
CA LEU A 43 -6.20 6.20 2.24
C LEU A 43 -5.80 6.13 3.72
N ILE A 44 -4.77 5.35 4.02
CA ILE A 44 -4.28 5.24 5.39
C ILE A 44 -3.06 6.12 5.51
N LEU A 45 -3.07 7.00 6.49
CA LEU A 45 -2.01 7.99 6.68
C LEU A 45 -1.27 7.76 7.99
N SER A 46 -0.01 8.17 8.02
CA SER A 46 0.77 8.22 9.24
C SER A 46 1.36 9.62 9.37
N ASN A 47 1.36 10.16 10.58
CA ASN A 47 1.97 11.46 10.82
C ASN A 47 3.29 11.33 11.59
N ARG A 48 3.91 10.17 11.57
CA ARG A 48 5.12 9.91 12.35
C ARG A 48 6.24 10.92 12.06
N THR A 49 6.38 11.36 10.80
CA THR A 49 7.45 12.25 10.42
C THR A 49 7.04 13.74 10.50
N GLY A 50 5.84 14.03 10.95
CA GLY A 50 5.33 15.39 10.96
C GLY A 50 4.58 15.75 9.70
N GLU A 51 4.57 14.88 8.71
CA GLU A 51 3.82 15.06 7.48
C GLU A 51 2.75 13.99 7.41
N LEU A 52 1.74 14.21 6.58
CA LEU A 52 0.69 13.21 6.39
C LEU A 52 1.11 12.30 5.23
N VAL A 53 1.74 11.19 5.56
CA VAL A 53 2.29 10.27 4.57
C VAL A 53 1.30 9.13 4.33
N ILE A 54 1.02 8.85 3.06
CA ILE A 54 0.11 7.78 2.67
C ILE A 54 0.87 6.47 2.77
N ILE A 55 0.51 5.62 3.72
CA ILE A 55 1.16 4.32 3.88
C ILE A 55 0.36 3.20 3.24
N ALA A 56 -0.91 3.45 2.90
CA ALA A 56 -1.71 2.49 2.15
C ALA A 56 -2.64 3.28 1.25
N GLY A 57 -2.75 2.86 0.01
CA GLY A 57 -3.65 3.51 -0.94
C GLY A 57 -2.96 4.50 -1.87
N ASN A 58 -1.63 4.41 -2.04
CA ASN A 58 -0.94 5.34 -2.92
C ASN A 58 -1.49 5.29 -4.36
N GLN A 59 -1.94 4.13 -4.83
CA GLN A 59 -2.50 4.05 -6.17
C GLN A 59 -3.86 4.74 -6.23
N ARG A 60 -4.65 4.63 -5.17
CA ARG A 60 -5.93 5.35 -5.12
C ARG A 60 -5.69 6.86 -5.09
N TYR A 61 -4.62 7.30 -4.45
CA TYR A 61 -4.24 8.70 -4.45
C TYR A 61 -3.91 9.18 -5.87
N GLU A 62 -3.12 8.39 -6.62
CA GLU A 62 -2.78 8.76 -7.98
C GLU A 62 -4.04 8.75 -8.86
N ALA A 63 -4.92 7.78 -8.67
CA ALA A 63 -6.14 7.71 -9.44
C ALA A 63 -7.04 8.92 -9.13
N ALA A 64 -7.09 9.33 -7.88
CA ALA A 64 -7.88 10.49 -7.49
C ALA A 64 -7.36 11.75 -8.18
N LYS A 65 -6.05 11.85 -8.35
CA LYS A 65 -5.47 12.98 -9.06
C LYS A 65 -5.87 12.96 -10.54
N VAL A 66 -5.86 11.79 -11.14
CA VAL A 66 -6.23 11.67 -12.56
C VAL A 66 -7.69 12.06 -12.77
N VAL A 67 -8.58 11.66 -11.87
CA VAL A 67 -9.99 12.01 -12.02
C VAL A 67 -10.32 13.37 -11.40
N LYS A 68 -9.29 14.08 -10.93
CA LYS A 68 -9.41 15.48 -10.51
C LYS A 68 -10.29 15.69 -9.28
N LEU A 69 -10.21 14.77 -8.32
CA LEU A 69 -10.86 14.99 -7.04
C LEU A 69 -10.09 16.04 -6.26
N LYS A 70 -10.79 16.84 -5.49
CA LYS A 70 -10.15 17.83 -4.64
C LYS A 70 -9.83 17.29 -3.27
N GLU A 71 -10.67 16.39 -2.77
CA GLU A 71 -10.51 15.79 -1.45
C GLU A 71 -10.71 14.30 -1.55
N VAL A 72 -10.12 13.57 -0.63
CA VAL A 72 -10.20 12.12 -0.60
C VAL A 72 -10.44 11.66 0.82
N PRO A 73 -11.11 10.52 1.01
CA PRO A 73 -11.30 9.97 2.34
C PRO A 73 -9.99 9.42 2.89
N THR A 74 -9.71 9.70 4.15
CA THR A 74 -8.47 9.28 4.78
C THR A 74 -8.73 8.77 6.18
N TYR A 75 -7.81 7.94 6.68
CA TYR A 75 -7.82 7.50 8.06
C TYR A 75 -6.39 7.70 8.59
N LEU A 76 -6.26 8.50 9.64
CA LEU A 76 -4.94 8.79 10.19
C LEU A 76 -4.63 7.84 11.34
N MET A 77 -3.49 7.17 11.25
CA MET A 77 -3.00 6.31 12.32
C MET A 77 -1.91 7.08 13.04
N GLU A 78 -2.25 7.57 14.24
CA GLU A 78 -1.31 8.37 15.01
C GLU A 78 -0.48 7.48 15.92
N GLY A 79 0.75 7.90 16.16
CA GLY A 79 1.57 7.24 17.16
C GLY A 79 2.15 5.90 16.78
N ILE A 80 2.13 5.55 15.51
CA ILE A 80 2.68 4.26 15.11
C ILE A 80 4.17 4.40 14.83
N THR A 81 4.89 3.29 14.92
CA THR A 81 6.33 3.27 14.68
C THR A 81 6.63 3.10 13.21
N GLU A 82 7.88 3.34 12.84
CA GLU A 82 8.29 3.12 11.47
C GLU A 82 8.10 1.66 11.08
N GLU A 83 8.39 0.75 11.98
CA GLU A 83 8.23 -0.67 11.73
C GLU A 83 6.76 -0.98 11.43
N LYS A 84 5.85 -0.42 12.20
CA LYS A 84 4.42 -0.65 11.99
C LYS A 84 3.95 -0.04 10.67
N GLU A 85 4.48 1.11 10.30
CA GLU A 85 4.17 1.70 8.99
C GLU A 85 4.54 0.74 7.88
N ARG A 86 5.72 0.15 7.95
CA ARG A 86 6.20 -0.75 6.92
C ARG A 86 5.37 -2.01 6.88
N GLU A 87 4.99 -2.51 8.05
CA GLU A 87 4.14 -3.70 8.12
C GLU A 87 2.80 -3.44 7.44
N ILE A 88 2.18 -2.31 7.73
CA ILE A 88 0.87 -1.98 7.18
C ILE A 88 0.95 -1.85 5.66
N THR A 89 2.01 -1.22 5.16
CA THR A 89 2.20 -1.06 3.72
C THR A 89 2.25 -2.43 3.04
N ILE A 90 2.98 -3.37 3.61
CA ILE A 90 3.12 -4.70 3.02
C ILE A 90 1.79 -5.47 3.09
N ARG A 91 1.16 -5.47 4.27
CA ARG A 91 -0.08 -6.23 4.43
C ARG A 91 -1.20 -5.69 3.56
N ASP A 92 -1.28 -4.37 3.43
CA ASP A 92 -2.32 -3.76 2.63
C ASP A 92 -2.20 -4.15 1.17
N ASN A 93 -0.97 -4.36 0.72
CA ASN A 93 -0.73 -4.63 -0.69
C ASN A 93 -0.71 -6.11 -1.04
N THR A 94 -0.83 -6.98 -0.07
CA THR A 94 -0.86 -8.41 -0.31
C THR A 94 -2.10 -8.73 -1.13
N ASN A 95 -1.98 -9.47 -2.16
CA ASN A 95 -3.11 -9.89 -3.01
C ASN A 95 -3.69 -8.79 -3.88
N GLN A 96 -3.02 -7.63 -3.97
CA GLN A 96 -3.49 -6.56 -4.84
C GLN A 96 -2.30 -6.04 -5.63
N GLY A 97 -2.45 -5.83 -6.91
CA GLY A 97 -1.42 -5.30 -7.75
C GLY A 97 -0.23 -6.25 -7.83
N GLU A 98 0.85 -5.75 -8.32
CA GLU A 98 2.08 -6.52 -8.44
C GLU A 98 3.15 -5.84 -7.60
N TRP A 99 4.18 -6.60 -7.28
CA TRP A 99 5.27 -6.07 -6.48
C TRP A 99 6.40 -5.60 -7.37
N ASP A 100 7.00 -4.48 -7.00
CA ASP A 100 8.26 -4.07 -7.59
C ASP A 100 9.34 -4.84 -6.84
N MET A 101 9.85 -5.89 -7.45
CA MET A 101 10.73 -6.81 -6.76
C MET A 101 12.05 -6.18 -6.39
N ASP A 102 12.53 -5.22 -7.18
CA ASP A 102 13.78 -4.56 -6.84
C ASP A 102 13.65 -3.70 -5.59
N LEU A 103 12.57 -2.96 -5.47
CA LEU A 103 12.33 -2.18 -4.26
C LEU A 103 12.08 -3.08 -3.08
N LEU A 104 11.31 -4.16 -3.28
CA LEU A 104 10.97 -5.05 -2.20
C LEU A 104 12.23 -5.70 -1.63
N SER A 105 13.14 -6.18 -2.50
CA SER A 105 14.35 -6.83 -2.03
C SER A 105 15.34 -5.83 -1.48
N GLY A 106 15.40 -4.62 -2.03
CA GLY A 106 16.41 -3.64 -1.61
C GLY A 106 16.06 -2.87 -0.37
N GLN A 107 14.78 -2.55 -0.18
CA GLN A 107 14.38 -1.66 0.92
C GLN A 107 13.49 -2.33 1.95
N TRP A 108 12.89 -3.47 1.62
CA TRP A 108 11.89 -4.08 2.49
C TRP A 108 12.22 -5.52 2.87
N SER A 109 13.39 -6.02 2.48
CA SER A 109 13.71 -7.43 2.69
C SER A 109 13.97 -7.77 4.16
N ASP A 110 14.13 -6.76 5.02
CA ASP A 110 14.34 -7.00 6.43
C ASP A 110 13.04 -7.38 7.16
N LEU A 111 11.91 -7.34 6.47
CA LEU A 111 10.64 -7.65 7.08
C LEU A 111 10.26 -9.11 6.83
N PRO A 112 9.41 -9.69 7.68
CA PRO A 112 8.97 -11.09 7.47
C PRO A 112 7.92 -11.16 6.37
N LEU A 113 8.35 -10.92 5.13
CA LEU A 113 7.45 -10.78 4.00
C LEU A 113 6.63 -12.03 3.73
N ALA A 114 7.26 -13.20 3.78
CA ALA A 114 6.53 -14.43 3.51
C ALA A 114 5.46 -14.68 4.56
N ASP A 115 5.74 -14.31 5.81
CA ASP A 115 4.75 -14.48 6.87
C ASP A 115 3.55 -13.59 6.66
N TRP A 116 3.71 -12.50 5.93
CA TRP A 116 2.64 -11.54 5.71
C TRP A 116 1.95 -11.76 4.37
N GLY A 117 2.27 -12.87 3.69
CA GLY A 117 1.54 -13.26 2.50
C GLY A 117 2.16 -12.87 1.18
N VAL A 118 3.42 -12.42 1.19
CA VAL A 118 4.10 -12.06 -0.04
C VAL A 118 4.76 -13.31 -0.61
N ASP A 119 4.53 -13.58 -1.90
CA ASP A 119 5.18 -14.70 -2.56
C ASP A 119 6.56 -14.27 -2.97
N LEU A 120 7.57 -14.87 -2.38
CA LEU A 120 8.96 -14.48 -2.65
C LEU A 120 9.61 -15.47 -3.59
N PRO A 121 10.61 -15.01 -4.38
CA PRO A 121 11.37 -15.93 -5.20
C PRO A 121 12.03 -16.99 -4.35
N GLU A 122 12.25 -18.13 -4.93
CA GLU A 122 12.77 -19.26 -4.17
C GLU A 122 14.12 -18.96 -3.56
N ASP A 123 14.98 -18.27 -4.27
CA ASP A 123 16.31 -18.00 -3.75
C ASP A 123 16.30 -17.03 -2.57
N TRP A 124 15.24 -16.29 -2.35
CA TRP A 124 15.15 -15.45 -1.16
C TRP A 124 14.87 -16.31 0.07
N LEU A 125 14.32 -17.50 -0.11
CA LEU A 125 13.95 -18.35 1.00
C LEU A 125 15.03 -19.35 1.38
N LYS A 126 16.12 -19.40 0.65
CA LYS A 126 17.11 -20.39 0.90
C LYS A 126 17.70 -20.34 2.28
N GLU A 127 17.84 -19.18 2.80
CA GLU A 127 18.44 -19.07 4.09
C GLU A 127 17.51 -19.18 5.22
N THR A 128 16.22 -19.16 4.98
CA THR A 128 15.28 -19.29 6.01
C THR A 128 14.90 -20.71 6.07
N VAL A 129 14.24 -21.10 6.96
CA VAL A 129 13.86 -22.38 7.02
C VAL A 129 12.85 -22.76 6.32
N GLU A 130 12.28 -23.34 6.28
CA GLU A 130 11.31 -23.70 5.63
C GLU A 130 10.20 -23.77 5.91
N PRO A 131 9.45 -23.87 5.71
CA PRO A 131 8.43 -23.68 5.90
C PRO A 131 7.40 -24.22 5.46
N GLU A 132 6.70 -24.39 5.43
CA GLU A 132 5.94 -24.96 4.98
C GLU A 132 4.75 -24.63 4.99
N GLU A 133 4.04 -24.37 5.26
CA GLU A 133 2.88 -24.23 5.25
C GLU A 133 2.31 -23.08 5.28
N GLU A 134 2.69 -22.19 5.39
CA GLU A 134 2.16 -21.02 5.52
C GLU A 134 1.37 -20.54 4.49
N SER A 135 1.51 -20.81 3.35
CA SER A 135 0.74 -20.25 2.28
C SER A 135 -0.69 -20.58 2.33
N GLU A 136 -1.11 -21.47 3.17
CA GLU A 136 -2.48 -21.77 3.17
C GLU A 136 -3.32 -20.76 3.74
N PHE A 137 -2.83 -19.72 4.32
CA PHE A 137 -3.67 -18.69 4.84
C PHE A 137 -4.23 -17.79 3.79
N TYR A 138 -3.80 -17.93 2.56
CA TYR A 138 -4.22 -17.03 1.51
C TYR A 138 -4.71 -17.78 0.28
#